data_4664b63ae12142ad8f2aeacad6ff20e0
#
_entry.id   4664b63ae12142ad8f2aeacad6ff20e0
#
_cell.length_a   1.000
_cell.length_b   1.000
_cell.length_c   1.000
_cell.angle_alpha   90.00
_cell.angle_beta   90.00
_cell.angle_gamma   90.00
#
_symmetry.space_group_name_H-M   'P 1'
#
loop_
_entity.id
_entity.type
_entity.pdbx_description
1 polymer ?
#
loop_
_entity_poly.entity_id
_entity_poly.type
_entity_poly.pdbx_seq_one_letter_code
_entity_poly.pdbx_strand_id
1 'polypeptide(L)' 'MEIVQWILTHGSEVELTISWYDTNIEFTMYARSERRACRKTIDYHEVENFNNEVITLILDLMYEELLKENING' A
#
# COMPACT_ATOMS: atom_id res chain seq x y z
N MET A 1 6.15 -9.71 -7.39
CA MET A 1 5.34 -8.84 -8.26
C MET A 1 5.94 -7.45 -8.29
N GLU A 2 5.98 -6.83 -9.44
CA GLU A 2 6.46 -5.47 -9.54
C GLU A 2 5.37 -4.47 -9.20
N ILE A 3 5.80 -3.28 -8.78
CA ILE A 3 4.86 -2.22 -8.38
C ILE A 3 3.90 -1.86 -9.51
N VAL A 4 4.42 -1.73 -10.73
CA VAL A 4 3.58 -1.40 -11.89
C VAL A 4 2.53 -2.47 -12.13
N GLN A 5 2.91 -3.72 -12.00
CA GLN A 5 2.00 -4.84 -12.17
C GLN A 5 0.90 -4.80 -11.10
N TRP A 6 1.28 -4.48 -9.88
CA TRP A 6 0.31 -4.34 -8.79
C TRP A 6 -0.71 -3.26 -9.09
N ILE A 7 -0.21 -2.10 -9.56
CA ILE A 7 -1.06 -0.97 -9.92
C ILE A 7 -2.04 -1.32 -11.04
N LEU A 8 -1.54 -2.02 -12.06
CA LEU A 8 -2.40 -2.45 -13.17
C LEU A 8 -3.50 -3.40 -12.72
N THR A 9 -3.18 -4.24 -11.75
CA THR A 9 -4.14 -5.21 -11.23
C THR A 9 -5.20 -4.57 -10.34
N HIS A 10 -4.82 -3.60 -9.51
CA HIS A 10 -5.70 -3.05 -8.48
C HIS A 10 -6.09 -1.58 -8.69
N GLY A 11 -5.57 -0.95 -9.72
CA GLY A 11 -5.76 0.49 -9.93
C GLY A 11 -7.19 0.95 -10.14
N SER A 12 -8.08 0.06 -10.54
CA SER A 12 -9.49 0.41 -10.69
C SER A 12 -10.21 0.48 -9.35
N GLU A 13 -9.66 -0.18 -8.33
CA GLU A 13 -10.28 -0.27 -7.01
C GLU A 13 -9.70 0.73 -6.01
N VAL A 14 -8.43 1.01 -6.11
CA VAL A 14 -7.75 1.85 -5.13
C VAL A 14 -6.91 2.93 -5.80
N GLU A 15 -6.69 4.01 -5.05
CA GLU A 15 -5.75 5.07 -5.44
C GLU A 15 -4.57 4.96 -4.49
N LEU A 16 -3.36 4.94 -5.06
CA LEU A 16 -2.14 4.79 -4.30
C LEU A 16 -1.29 6.03 -4.40
N THR A 17 -0.83 6.53 -3.26
CA THR A 17 0.12 7.63 -3.20
C THR A 17 1.35 7.17 -2.42
N ILE A 18 2.52 7.41 -2.98
CA ILE A 18 3.78 7.06 -2.35
C ILE A 18 4.60 8.34 -2.23
N SER A 19 5.01 8.66 -1.00
CA SER A 19 5.80 9.86 -0.72
C SER A 19 7.14 9.48 -0.10
N TRP A 20 8.20 10.10 -0.60
CA TRP A 20 9.55 9.85 -0.11
C TRP A 20 10.01 10.95 0.82
N TYR A 21 10.64 10.56 1.90
CA TYR A 21 11.27 11.49 2.83
C TYR A 21 12.69 11.05 3.12
N ASP A 22 13.46 11.88 3.81
CA ASP A 22 14.87 11.59 4.09
C ASP A 22 15.09 10.27 4.83
N THR A 23 14.22 9.95 5.76
CA THR A 23 14.39 8.77 6.60
C THR A 23 13.31 7.72 6.42
N ASN A 24 12.23 8.05 5.72
CA ASN A 24 11.11 7.12 5.60
C ASN A 24 10.36 7.30 4.29
N ILE A 25 9.51 6.32 4.00
CA ILE A 25 8.62 6.37 2.85
C ILE A 25 7.20 6.13 3.37
N GLU A 26 6.25 6.90 2.84
CA GLU A 26 4.86 6.81 3.25
C GLU A 26 4.00 6.31 2.11
N PHE A 27 3.17 5.32 2.41
CA PHE A 27 2.18 4.79 1.48
C PHE A 27 0.79 5.17 1.95
N THR A 28 -0.01 5.71 1.06
CA THR A 28 -1.42 6.00 1.34
C THR A 28 -2.25 5.31 0.28
N MET A 29 -3.22 4.53 0.72
CA MET A 29 -4.10 3.80 -0.18
C MET A 29 -5.54 4.15 0.14
N TYR A 30 -6.29 4.55 -0.88
CA TYR A 30 -7.69 4.91 -0.74
C TYR A 30 -8.54 3.93 -1.55
N ALA A 31 -9.46 3.25 -0.88
CA ALA A 31 -10.38 2.33 -1.55
C ALA A 31 -11.65 3.08 -1.96
N ARG A 32 -11.86 3.22 -3.26
CA ARG A 32 -12.96 4.03 -3.80
C ARG A 32 -14.33 3.53 -3.39
N SER A 33 -14.55 2.24 -3.47
CA SER A 33 -15.86 1.66 -3.14
C SER A 33 -16.18 1.75 -1.67
N GLU A 34 -15.17 1.70 -0.83
CA GLU A 34 -15.32 1.72 0.63
C GLU A 34 -15.24 3.12 1.21
N ARG A 35 -14.75 4.07 0.43
CA ARG A 35 -14.52 5.45 0.88
C ARG A 35 -13.66 5.49 2.13
N ARG A 36 -12.64 4.67 2.15
CA ARG A 36 -11.72 4.54 3.29
C ARG A 36 -10.30 4.57 2.79
N ALA A 37 -9.43 5.03 3.66
CA ALA A 37 -8.01 5.07 3.35
C ALA A 37 -7.21 4.47 4.50
N CYS A 38 -6.04 3.94 4.18
CA CYS A 38 -5.07 3.57 5.19
C CYS A 38 -3.71 4.14 4.80
N ARG A 39 -2.88 4.31 5.79
CA ARG A 39 -1.55 4.88 5.63
C ARG A 39 -0.54 4.00 6.34
N LYS A 40 0.60 3.83 5.71
CA LYS A 40 1.69 3.07 6.29
C LYS A 40 2.99 3.82 6.07
N THR A 41 3.75 4.01 7.13
CA THR A 41 5.05 4.68 7.05
C THR A 41 6.13 3.68 7.40
N ILE A 42 7.13 3.55 6.56
CA ILE A 42 8.23 2.62 6.76
C ILE A 42 9.52 3.42 6.86
N ASP A 43 10.24 3.23 7.95
CA ASP A 43 11.55 3.83 8.14
C ASP A 43 12.56 2.98 7.38
N TYR A 44 13.44 3.63 6.62
CA TYR A 44 14.46 2.92 5.84
C TYR A 44 15.39 2.07 6.71
N HIS A 45 15.53 2.44 7.98
CA HIS A 45 16.39 1.68 8.91
C HIS A 45 15.71 0.41 9.41
N GLU A 46 14.41 0.31 9.29
CA GLU A 46 13.66 -0.86 9.74
C GLU A 46 13.64 -1.97 8.69
N VAL A 47 13.91 -1.62 7.43
CA VAL A 47 13.87 -2.58 6.34
C VAL A 47 15.23 -2.64 5.67
N GLU A 48 15.88 -3.78 5.81
CA GLU A 48 17.23 -3.97 5.29
C GLU A 48 17.29 -3.92 3.77
N ASN A 49 16.32 -4.55 3.10
CA ASN A 49 16.27 -4.59 1.64
C ASN A 49 14.94 -4.04 1.16
N PHE A 50 14.90 -2.75 0.91
CA PHE A 50 13.69 -2.10 0.45
C PHE A 50 13.59 -2.22 -1.07
N ASN A 51 12.94 -3.26 -1.54
CA ASN A 51 12.84 -3.57 -2.97
C ASN A 51 11.37 -3.75 -3.38
N ASN A 52 11.16 -4.09 -4.66
CA ASN A 52 9.82 -4.29 -5.20
C ASN A 52 9.00 -5.32 -4.45
N GLU A 53 9.64 -6.40 -4.00
CA GLU A 53 8.94 -7.45 -3.27
C GLU A 53 8.41 -6.95 -1.94
N VAL A 54 9.23 -6.19 -1.22
CA VAL A 54 8.81 -5.61 0.06
C VAL A 54 7.68 -4.62 -0.15
N ILE A 55 7.82 -3.75 -1.15
CA ILE A 55 6.80 -2.74 -1.44
C ILE A 55 5.47 -3.39 -1.82
N THR A 56 5.49 -4.37 -2.71
CA THR A 56 4.25 -5.03 -3.11
C THR A 56 3.61 -5.80 -1.98
N LEU A 57 4.43 -6.35 -1.07
CA LEU A 57 3.90 -7.00 0.11
C LEU A 57 3.16 -5.99 1.00
N ILE A 58 3.73 -4.81 1.18
CA ILE A 58 3.10 -3.74 1.96
C ILE A 58 1.77 -3.35 1.30
N LEU A 59 1.77 -3.19 -0.01
CA LEU A 59 0.55 -2.83 -0.74
C LEU A 59 -0.52 -3.91 -0.62
N ASP A 60 -0.14 -5.17 -0.68
CA ASP A 60 -1.07 -6.28 -0.49
C ASP A 60 -1.69 -6.26 0.90
N LEU A 61 -0.88 -6.00 1.92
CA LEU A 61 -1.37 -5.94 3.29
C LEU A 61 -2.34 -4.78 3.48
N MET A 62 -2.02 -3.62 2.90
CA MET A 62 -2.89 -2.46 2.97
C MET A 62 -4.22 -2.72 2.24
N TYR A 63 -4.13 -3.33 1.07
CA TYR A 63 -5.29 -3.67 0.27
C TYR A 63 -6.23 -4.61 1.06
N GLU A 64 -5.67 -5.64 1.65
CA GLU A 64 -6.44 -6.58 2.46
C GLU A 64 -7.08 -5.89 3.65
N GLU A 65 -6.34 -5.04 4.32
CA GLU A 65 -6.85 -4.30 5.48
C GLU A 65 -8.04 -3.43 5.12
N LEU A 66 -7.96 -2.75 3.98
CA LEU A 66 -9.04 -1.88 3.53
C LEU A 66 -10.30 -2.63 3.12
N LEU A 67 -10.15 -3.75 2.43
CA LEU A 67 -11.27 -4.44 1.85
C LEU A 67 -11.84 -5.56 2.71
N LYS A 68 -11.00 -6.20 3.52
CA LYS A 68 -11.45 -7.28 4.38
C LYS A 68 -12.24 -6.83 5.60
N GLU A 69 -12.00 -5.64 6.10
CA GLU A 69 -12.71 -5.14 7.27
C GLU A 69 -14.21 -5.06 7.06
N ASN A 70 -14.62 -4.93 5.83
CA ASN A 70 -16.05 -4.86 5.52
C ASN A 70 -16.77 -6.18 5.65
N ILE A 71 -16.05 -7.26 5.60
CA ILE A 71 -16.65 -8.59 5.64
C ILE A 71 -17.20 -8.89 7.03
N ASN A 72 -16.62 -8.28 8.04
CA ASN A 72 -16.98 -8.52 9.44
C ASN A 72 -17.88 -7.44 10.02
N GLY A 73 -18.24 -6.50 9.19
CA GLY A 73 -19.05 -5.37 9.64
C GLY A 73 -20.48 -5.74 9.94
#